data_62701e88c8ba77d87efc51ba1e931368
#
_entry.id   62701e88c8ba77d87efc51ba1e931368
#
_cell.length_a   1.000
_cell.length_b   1.000
_cell.length_c   1.000
_cell.angle_alpha   90.00
_cell.angle_beta   90.00
_cell.angle_gamma   90.00
#
_symmetry.space_group_name_H-M   'P 1'
#
loop_
_entity.id
_entity.type
_entity.pdbx_description
1 polymer ?
#
loop_
_entity_poly.entity_id
_entity_poly.type
_entity_poly.pdbx_seq_one_letter_code
_entity_poly.pdbx_strand_id
1 'polypeptide(L)'
;MKITLALIAMSFSIPAVAQTSAASDPSDAVITIQPATDTSYTESFSSRRKAVAMRDDPKMSNLDKGRAAVVDFAQCLHDSDKGGARRVLMSGPGAPLKSAVVAFANGQCWLRGFISFRPSALQGGLFVVAYRNQFRSKSPGLLPEPIDYVKIAGTINEAQSGPYVALRRFGECVARSNLDVAHALAISDIASNAETRAFTDVSSALSVCVDVGRSVMLTKELVKYTLSEVLYRHATQLAASKGQK
;
A
#
# COMPACT_ATOMS: atom_id res chain seq x y z
N MET A 1 -31.40 7.54 -62.06
CA MET A 1 -31.56 7.88 -60.62
C MET A 1 -30.19 7.87 -59.98
N LYS A 2 -29.57 9.04 -59.74
CA LYS A 2 -28.25 9.16 -59.15
C LYS A 2 -28.46 9.51 -57.67
N ILE A 3 -28.03 8.60 -56.76
CA ILE A 3 -28.10 8.79 -55.31
C ILE A 3 -26.74 9.37 -54.87
N THR A 4 -26.73 10.60 -54.43
CA THR A 4 -25.56 11.29 -53.91
C THR A 4 -25.51 11.02 -52.40
N LEU A 5 -24.53 10.25 -51.91
CA LEU A 5 -24.26 10.06 -50.48
C LEU A 5 -23.49 11.28 -49.96
N ALA A 6 -24.10 12.04 -49.05
CA ALA A 6 -23.42 13.10 -48.30
C ALA A 6 -22.75 12.50 -47.05
N LEU A 7 -21.41 12.54 -47.00
CA LEU A 7 -20.63 12.21 -45.79
C LEU A 7 -20.71 13.37 -44.81
N ILE A 8 -21.38 13.17 -43.68
CA ILE A 8 -21.37 14.09 -42.54
C ILE A 8 -20.14 13.72 -41.69
N ALA A 9 -19.12 14.55 -41.75
CA ALA A 9 -17.97 14.46 -40.83
C ALA A 9 -18.37 15.00 -39.46
N MET A 10 -18.63 14.13 -38.49
CA MET A 10 -18.79 14.52 -37.08
C MET A 10 -17.41 14.73 -36.46
N SER A 11 -17.05 16.01 -36.28
CA SER A 11 -15.86 16.41 -35.51
C SER A 11 -16.17 16.20 -34.00
N PHE A 12 -15.65 15.14 -33.42
CA PHE A 12 -15.63 14.96 -31.98
C PHE A 12 -14.57 15.87 -31.36
N SER A 13 -15.00 16.97 -30.78
CA SER A 13 -14.17 17.78 -29.89
C SER A 13 -14.01 17.02 -28.58
N ILE A 14 -12.83 16.47 -28.34
CA ILE A 14 -12.47 15.86 -27.05
C ILE A 14 -12.22 17.00 -26.07
N PRO A 15 -12.99 17.13 -24.97
CA PRO A 15 -12.69 18.12 -23.96
C PRO A 15 -11.33 17.79 -23.33
N ALA A 16 -10.43 18.79 -23.27
CA ALA A 16 -9.18 18.69 -22.54
C ALA A 16 -9.50 18.45 -21.06
N VAL A 17 -9.29 17.21 -20.59
CA VAL A 17 -9.38 16.89 -19.17
C VAL A 17 -8.20 17.54 -18.48
N ALA A 18 -8.47 18.59 -17.70
CA ALA A 18 -7.48 19.18 -16.81
C ALA A 18 -7.00 18.08 -15.84
N GLN A 19 -5.74 17.65 -16.01
CA GLN A 19 -5.07 16.81 -15.03
C GLN A 19 -4.83 17.66 -13.78
N THR A 20 -5.72 17.59 -12.82
CA THR A 20 -5.42 18.03 -11.46
C THR A 20 -4.37 17.08 -10.92
N SER A 21 -3.10 17.51 -10.98
CA SER A 21 -2.02 16.91 -10.19
C SER A 21 -2.49 16.94 -8.75
N ALA A 22 -2.76 15.77 -8.16
CA ALA A 22 -3.04 15.68 -6.74
C ALA A 22 -1.84 16.30 -6.03
N ALA A 23 -2.06 17.42 -5.35
CA ALA A 23 -1.05 18.06 -4.52
C ALA A 23 -0.56 17.01 -3.53
N SER A 24 0.72 16.66 -3.60
CA SER A 24 1.32 15.73 -2.65
C SER A 24 1.20 16.36 -1.26
N ASP A 25 0.55 15.65 -0.35
CA ASP A 25 0.43 16.03 1.05
C ASP A 25 1.84 16.27 1.61
N PRO A 26 2.15 17.47 2.14
CA PRO A 26 3.46 17.75 2.72
C PRO A 26 3.79 16.83 3.91
N SER A 27 2.80 16.19 4.53
CA SER A 27 3.00 15.18 5.56
C SER A 27 3.49 13.83 5.03
N ASP A 28 3.34 13.58 3.72
CA ASP A 28 3.84 12.37 3.03
C ASP A 28 5.23 12.63 2.37
N ALA A 29 5.97 13.62 2.89
CA ALA A 29 7.33 13.89 2.43
C ALA A 29 8.22 12.66 2.55
N VAL A 30 9.07 12.44 1.54
CA VAL A 30 9.97 11.31 1.48
C VAL A 30 10.89 11.25 2.69
N ILE A 31 10.93 10.12 3.37
CA ILE A 31 11.89 9.82 4.43
C ILE A 31 13.08 9.11 3.78
N THR A 32 14.27 9.67 4.00
CA THR A 32 15.52 9.05 3.54
C THR A 32 16.24 8.45 4.74
N ILE A 33 16.50 7.16 4.69
CA ILE A 33 17.33 6.47 5.68
C ILE A 33 18.72 6.34 5.07
N GLN A 34 19.70 6.99 5.69
CA GLN A 34 21.09 6.90 5.31
C GLN A 34 21.75 5.73 6.06
N PRO A 35 22.64 4.96 5.40
CA PRO A 35 23.52 4.07 6.12
C PRO A 35 24.38 4.91 7.08
N ALA A 36 24.59 4.42 8.29
CA ALA A 36 25.53 5.03 9.21
C ALA A 36 26.93 5.02 8.57
N THR A 37 27.41 6.20 8.13
CA THR A 37 28.70 6.37 7.46
C THR A 37 29.85 6.50 8.45
N ASP A 38 29.56 6.53 9.74
CA ASP A 38 30.58 6.74 10.77
C ASP A 38 31.16 5.40 11.23
N THR A 39 32.32 5.07 10.68
CA THR A 39 33.08 3.83 10.98
C THR A 39 33.53 3.75 12.45
N SER A 40 33.60 4.86 13.18
CA SER A 40 33.97 4.89 14.60
C SER A 40 32.86 4.46 15.57
N TYR A 41 31.61 4.49 15.13
CA TYR A 41 30.44 4.07 15.91
C TYR A 41 30.02 2.61 15.70
N THR A 42 30.70 1.90 14.79
CA THR A 42 30.21 0.62 14.24
C THR A 42 30.39 -0.57 15.19
N GLU A 43 31.31 -0.58 16.11
CA GLU A 43 31.59 -1.81 16.86
C GLU A 43 30.64 -2.07 18.05
N SER A 44 30.12 -1.05 18.71
CA SER A 44 29.23 -1.28 19.86
C SER A 44 27.74 -1.30 19.55
N PHE A 45 27.31 -0.63 18.47
CA PHE A 45 25.91 -0.59 18.05
C PHE A 45 25.53 -1.60 16.95
N SER A 46 26.49 -2.09 16.18
CA SER A 46 26.25 -2.99 15.04
C SER A 46 25.79 -4.39 15.46
N SER A 47 26.11 -4.85 16.66
CA SER A 47 25.78 -6.21 17.10
C SER A 47 24.27 -6.43 17.37
N ARG A 48 23.47 -5.37 17.45
CA ARG A 48 22.02 -5.46 17.74
C ARG A 48 21.13 -5.12 16.56
N ARG A 49 21.66 -4.53 15.49
CA ARG A 49 20.87 -4.13 14.32
C ARG A 49 20.91 -5.20 13.24
N LYS A 50 19.74 -5.64 12.81
CA LYS A 50 19.62 -6.62 11.72
C LYS A 50 19.77 -5.92 10.37
N ALA A 51 20.77 -6.33 9.59
CA ALA A 51 20.96 -5.83 8.24
C ALA A 51 19.92 -6.43 7.29
N VAL A 52 19.26 -5.59 6.53
CA VAL A 52 18.39 -6.01 5.42
C VAL A 52 19.14 -5.84 4.12
N ALA A 53 19.37 -6.93 3.40
CA ALA A 53 19.96 -6.87 2.08
C ALA A 53 18.91 -6.49 1.05
N MET A 54 19.22 -5.55 0.17
CA MET A 54 18.39 -5.28 -1.00
C MET A 54 18.48 -6.48 -1.96
N ARG A 55 17.32 -6.85 -2.51
CA ARG A 55 17.29 -7.91 -3.54
C ARG A 55 17.96 -7.41 -4.80
N ASP A 56 19.04 -8.05 -5.18
CA ASP A 56 19.75 -7.78 -6.44
C ASP A 56 19.46 -8.88 -7.46
N ASP A 57 18.18 -9.05 -7.79
CA ASP A 57 17.77 -9.96 -8.85
C ASP A 57 17.79 -9.20 -10.19
N PRO A 58 18.62 -9.65 -11.16
CA PRO A 58 18.72 -8.99 -12.47
C PRO A 58 17.41 -9.05 -13.28
N LYS A 59 16.51 -9.98 -12.95
CA LYS A 59 15.19 -10.10 -13.58
C LYS A 59 14.15 -9.12 -13.04
N MET A 60 14.42 -8.51 -11.90
CA MET A 60 13.51 -7.53 -11.31
C MET A 60 13.73 -6.13 -11.90
N SER A 61 12.64 -5.44 -12.23
CA SER A 61 12.71 -4.01 -12.56
C SER A 61 13.18 -3.20 -11.35
N ASN A 62 13.75 -2.01 -11.58
CA ASN A 62 14.15 -1.12 -10.48
C ASN A 62 12.95 -0.74 -9.59
N LEU A 63 11.76 -0.60 -10.17
CA LEU A 63 10.53 -0.35 -9.43
C LEU A 63 10.19 -1.52 -8.49
N ASP A 64 10.29 -2.75 -8.99
CA ASP A 64 10.02 -3.94 -8.17
C ASP A 64 11.10 -4.17 -7.11
N LYS A 65 12.37 -3.86 -7.40
CA LYS A 65 13.44 -3.85 -6.39
C LYS A 65 13.11 -2.85 -5.26
N GLY A 66 12.63 -1.65 -5.60
CA GLY A 66 12.20 -0.66 -4.61
C GLY A 66 11.02 -1.14 -3.77
N ARG A 67 9.99 -1.71 -4.40
CA ARG A 67 8.83 -2.31 -3.70
C ARG A 67 9.26 -3.43 -2.76
N ALA A 68 10.14 -4.32 -3.22
CA ALA A 68 10.67 -5.42 -2.42
C ALA A 68 11.46 -4.89 -1.22
N ALA A 69 12.32 -3.88 -1.42
CA ALA A 69 13.12 -3.29 -0.36
C ALA A 69 12.24 -2.70 0.76
N VAL A 70 11.14 -2.02 0.42
CA VAL A 70 10.18 -1.51 1.41
C VAL A 70 9.54 -2.64 2.22
N VAL A 71 9.11 -3.73 1.55
CA VAL A 71 8.48 -4.86 2.23
C VAL A 71 9.50 -5.64 3.09
N ASP A 72 10.73 -5.84 2.59
CA ASP A 72 11.78 -6.54 3.35
C ASP A 72 12.21 -5.72 4.57
N PHE A 73 12.28 -4.39 4.44
CA PHE A 73 12.52 -3.50 5.57
C PHE A 73 11.37 -3.51 6.58
N ALA A 74 10.13 -3.46 6.11
CA ALA A 74 8.94 -3.60 6.93
C ALA A 74 8.91 -4.95 7.68
N GLN A 75 9.32 -6.04 7.03
CA GLN A 75 9.44 -7.36 7.68
C GLN A 75 10.45 -7.34 8.82
N CYS A 76 11.65 -6.78 8.58
CA CYS A 76 12.67 -6.67 9.63
C CYS A 76 12.16 -5.87 10.83
N LEU A 77 11.55 -4.70 10.59
CA LEU A 77 11.01 -3.85 11.64
C LEU A 77 9.87 -4.54 12.40
N HIS A 78 8.95 -5.19 11.69
CA HIS A 78 7.84 -5.96 12.29
C HIS A 78 8.35 -7.07 13.22
N ASP A 79 9.40 -7.80 12.81
CA ASP A 79 9.96 -8.89 13.59
C ASP A 79 10.76 -8.39 14.81
N SER A 80 11.34 -7.21 14.70
CA SER A 80 12.16 -6.60 15.74
C SER A 80 11.37 -5.85 16.80
N ASP A 81 10.28 -5.17 16.41
CA ASP A 81 9.39 -4.40 17.30
C ASP A 81 7.92 -4.49 16.87
N LYS A 82 7.24 -5.51 17.34
CA LYS A 82 5.79 -5.70 17.07
C LYS A 82 4.92 -4.56 17.61
N GLY A 83 5.34 -3.94 18.72
CA GLY A 83 4.63 -2.81 19.30
C GLY A 83 4.72 -1.56 18.43
N GLY A 84 5.93 -1.25 17.94
CA GLY A 84 6.17 -0.18 16.98
C GLY A 84 5.42 -0.41 15.67
N ALA A 85 5.49 -1.61 15.12
CA ALA A 85 4.74 -2.00 13.92
C ALA A 85 3.24 -1.75 14.11
N ARG A 86 2.68 -2.19 15.23
CA ARG A 86 1.26 -1.97 15.54
C ARG A 86 0.90 -0.48 15.62
N ARG A 87 1.75 0.35 16.25
CA ARG A 87 1.51 1.81 16.28
C ARG A 87 1.43 2.39 14.88
N VAL A 88 2.35 2.02 13.98
CA VAL A 88 2.33 2.49 12.58
C VAL A 88 1.09 1.99 11.83
N LEU A 89 0.73 0.72 11.98
CA LEU A 89 -0.46 0.13 11.34
C LEU A 89 -1.77 0.80 11.80
N MET A 90 -1.83 1.23 13.07
CA MET A 90 -3.02 1.88 13.64
C MET A 90 -3.03 3.40 13.45
N SER A 91 -1.94 4.00 12.99
CA SER A 91 -1.88 5.44 12.71
C SER A 91 -2.77 5.81 11.53
N GLY A 92 -3.55 6.88 11.67
CA GLY A 92 -4.21 7.56 10.56
C GLY A 92 -3.18 8.25 9.65
N PRO A 93 -3.60 8.70 8.46
CA PRO A 93 -2.71 9.39 7.51
C PRO A 93 -2.21 10.74 8.08
N GLY A 94 -1.25 11.35 7.39
CA GLY A 94 -0.75 12.68 7.74
C GLY A 94 0.33 12.69 8.82
N ALA A 95 0.36 13.73 9.64
CA ALA A 95 1.38 13.95 10.66
C ALA A 95 1.50 12.81 11.70
N PRO A 96 0.40 12.19 12.18
CA PRO A 96 0.49 11.05 13.09
C PRO A 96 1.26 9.87 12.48
N LEU A 97 1.00 9.54 11.22
CA LEU A 97 1.72 8.50 10.51
C LEU A 97 3.20 8.85 10.36
N LYS A 98 3.51 10.08 9.92
CA LYS A 98 4.90 10.52 9.76
C LYS A 98 5.69 10.38 11.06
N SER A 99 5.14 10.84 12.17
CA SER A 99 5.79 10.74 13.49
C SER A 99 5.99 9.29 13.92
N ALA A 100 4.99 8.43 13.75
CA ALA A 100 5.07 7.02 14.09
C ALA A 100 6.12 6.30 13.23
N VAL A 101 6.19 6.60 11.92
CA VAL A 101 7.15 6.00 11.00
C VAL A 101 8.57 6.46 11.30
N VAL A 102 8.81 7.74 11.56
CA VAL A 102 10.15 8.25 11.91
C VAL A 102 10.67 7.59 13.19
N ALA A 103 9.84 7.53 14.22
CA ALA A 103 10.22 6.87 15.48
C ALA A 103 10.52 5.37 15.29
N PHE A 104 9.76 4.71 14.44
CA PHE A 104 9.88 3.28 14.19
C PHE A 104 11.04 2.92 13.24
N ALA A 105 11.26 3.70 12.18
CA ALA A 105 12.30 3.45 11.19
C ALA A 105 13.73 3.63 11.74
N ASN A 106 13.89 4.42 12.79
CA ASN A 106 15.15 4.57 13.51
C ASN A 106 15.48 3.40 14.46
N GLY A 107 14.69 2.33 14.38
CA GLY A 107 14.82 1.16 15.24
C GLY A 107 15.98 0.22 14.91
N GLN A 108 15.73 -1.08 15.08
CA GLN A 108 16.76 -2.13 15.07
C GLN A 108 17.16 -2.63 13.67
N CYS A 109 16.51 -2.13 12.61
CA CYS A 109 16.78 -2.53 11.24
C CYS A 109 17.57 -1.46 10.50
N TRP A 110 18.50 -1.87 9.67
CA TRP A 110 19.18 -0.97 8.75
C TRP A 110 19.31 -1.62 7.37
N LEU A 111 19.24 -0.81 6.34
CA LEU A 111 19.42 -1.25 4.96
C LEU A 111 20.89 -1.06 4.55
N ARG A 112 21.42 -2.05 3.85
CA ARG A 112 22.69 -1.85 3.14
C ARG A 112 22.40 -1.00 1.91
N GLY A 113 22.60 0.32 2.03
CA GLY A 113 22.34 1.30 0.97
C GLY A 113 21.34 2.37 1.38
N PHE A 114 21.02 3.22 0.43
CA PHE A 114 20.02 4.27 0.61
C PHE A 114 18.64 3.76 0.26
N ILE A 115 17.67 3.99 1.12
CA ILE A 115 16.26 3.89 0.77
C ILE A 115 15.56 5.20 1.09
N SER A 116 14.82 5.70 0.11
CA SER A 116 13.89 6.81 0.30
C SER A 116 12.49 6.30 0.06
N PHE A 117 11.60 6.51 1.01
CA PHE A 117 10.21 6.13 0.89
C PHE A 117 9.29 7.15 1.57
N ARG A 118 8.04 7.16 1.15
CA ARG A 118 6.99 7.91 1.84
C ARG A 118 6.53 7.14 3.07
N PRO A 119 6.09 7.81 4.14
CA PRO A 119 5.52 7.15 5.31
C PRO A 119 4.41 6.16 4.96
N SER A 120 3.55 6.51 4.03
CA SER A 120 2.48 5.66 3.52
C SER A 120 3.00 4.37 2.84
N ALA A 121 4.15 4.42 2.18
CA ALA A 121 4.75 3.23 1.57
C ALA A 121 5.24 2.24 2.63
N LEU A 122 5.90 2.72 3.70
CA LEU A 122 6.29 1.84 4.81
C LEU A 122 5.07 1.27 5.54
N GLN A 123 4.05 2.08 5.79
CA GLN A 123 2.79 1.59 6.37
C GLN A 123 2.16 0.52 5.49
N GLY A 124 2.10 0.74 4.17
CA GLY A 124 1.60 -0.24 3.20
C GLY A 124 2.40 -1.54 3.23
N GLY A 125 3.74 -1.45 3.24
CA GLY A 125 4.63 -2.60 3.39
C GLY A 125 4.39 -3.37 4.69
N LEU A 126 4.15 -2.66 5.80
CA LEU A 126 3.80 -3.27 7.09
C LEU A 126 2.43 -4.00 7.04
N PHE A 127 1.42 -3.45 6.33
CA PHE A 127 0.16 -4.17 6.13
C PHE A 127 0.36 -5.45 5.33
N VAL A 128 1.18 -5.44 4.28
CA VAL A 128 1.54 -6.66 3.53
C VAL A 128 2.17 -7.68 4.44
N VAL A 129 3.14 -7.27 5.24
CA VAL A 129 3.86 -8.15 6.18
C VAL A 129 2.93 -8.71 7.25
N ALA A 130 2.18 -7.85 7.92
CA ALA A 130 1.29 -8.24 9.02
C ALA A 130 0.19 -9.18 8.54
N TYR A 131 -0.42 -8.89 7.38
CA TYR A 131 -1.45 -9.74 6.81
C TYR A 131 -0.88 -11.09 6.36
N ARG A 132 0.22 -11.09 5.62
CA ARG A 132 0.88 -12.31 5.14
C ARG A 132 1.33 -13.22 6.29
N ASN A 133 1.92 -12.67 7.34
CA ASN A 133 2.40 -13.47 8.47
C ASN A 133 1.27 -14.14 9.26
N GLN A 134 0.09 -13.51 9.31
CA GLN A 134 -1.05 -14.02 10.07
C GLN A 134 -2.00 -14.88 9.24
N PHE A 135 -2.16 -14.61 7.95
CA PHE A 135 -3.24 -15.18 7.14
C PHE A 135 -2.74 -15.82 5.83
N ARG A 136 -1.46 -16.22 5.77
CA ARG A 136 -0.87 -16.78 4.54
C ARG A 136 -1.62 -18.02 4.01
N SER A 137 -2.14 -18.85 4.88
CA SER A 137 -2.77 -20.13 4.51
C SER A 137 -4.25 -20.00 4.16
N LYS A 138 -4.94 -19.01 4.71
CA LYS A 138 -6.39 -18.84 4.52
C LYS A 138 -6.82 -17.42 4.83
N SER A 139 -7.68 -16.87 3.96
CA SER A 139 -8.34 -15.60 4.23
C SER A 139 -9.28 -15.71 5.44
N PRO A 140 -9.24 -14.77 6.38
CA PRO A 140 -10.14 -14.75 7.54
C PRO A 140 -11.58 -14.36 7.20
N GLY A 141 -11.82 -13.88 5.96
CA GLY A 141 -13.10 -13.32 5.55
C GLY A 141 -13.18 -11.80 5.73
N LEU A 142 -14.35 -11.25 5.42
CA LEU A 142 -14.67 -9.83 5.59
C LEU A 142 -15.79 -9.66 6.62
N LEU A 143 -15.81 -8.52 7.29
CA LEU A 143 -16.96 -8.10 8.09
C LEU A 143 -18.19 -7.93 7.18
N PRO A 144 -19.43 -8.20 7.68
CA PRO A 144 -20.64 -7.88 6.92
C PRO A 144 -20.71 -6.41 6.54
N GLU A 145 -20.44 -5.53 7.51
CA GLU A 145 -20.47 -4.09 7.32
C GLU A 145 -19.12 -3.53 6.83
N PRO A 146 -19.13 -2.48 5.99
CA PRO A 146 -17.93 -1.75 5.59
C PRO A 146 -17.21 -1.13 6.79
N ILE A 147 -15.88 -0.99 6.65
CA ILE A 147 -15.07 -0.30 7.65
C ILE A 147 -15.27 1.22 7.54
N ASP A 148 -15.40 1.89 8.68
CA ASP A 148 -15.46 3.35 8.74
C ASP A 148 -14.07 3.98 8.60
N TYR A 149 -13.65 4.20 7.36
CA TYR A 149 -12.37 4.83 7.05
C TYR A 149 -12.34 6.33 7.37
N VAL A 150 -13.49 6.98 7.48
CA VAL A 150 -13.55 8.39 7.92
C VAL A 150 -13.10 8.49 9.37
N LYS A 151 -13.59 7.60 10.22
CA LYS A 151 -13.17 7.51 11.62
C LYS A 151 -11.68 7.19 11.75
N ILE A 152 -11.13 6.33 10.88
CA ILE A 152 -9.70 5.99 10.87
C ILE A 152 -8.87 7.19 10.42
N ALA A 153 -9.34 7.94 9.42
CA ALA A 153 -8.67 9.15 8.97
C ALA A 153 -8.58 10.22 10.07
N GLY A 154 -9.54 10.23 11.00
CA GLY A 154 -9.56 11.19 12.10
C GLY A 154 -9.92 12.61 11.66
N THR A 155 -9.50 13.60 12.45
CA THR A 155 -9.80 15.03 12.24
C THR A 155 -8.87 15.72 11.24
N ILE A 156 -8.27 14.99 10.31
CA ILE A 156 -7.47 15.60 9.24
C ILE A 156 -8.42 16.39 8.34
N ASN A 157 -7.94 17.50 7.75
CA ASN A 157 -8.77 18.30 6.86
C ASN A 157 -9.31 17.42 5.71
N GLU A 158 -10.50 17.76 5.20
CA GLU A 158 -11.17 16.96 4.15
C GLU A 158 -10.33 16.77 2.89
N ALA A 159 -9.47 17.73 2.54
CA ALA A 159 -8.60 17.64 1.38
C ALA A 159 -7.58 16.51 1.49
N GLN A 160 -7.17 16.15 2.70
CA GLN A 160 -6.23 15.06 2.97
C GLN A 160 -6.92 13.74 3.26
N SER A 161 -8.05 13.77 3.96
CA SER A 161 -8.80 12.56 4.30
C SER A 161 -9.54 11.97 3.10
N GLY A 162 -10.01 12.81 2.18
CA GLY A 162 -10.79 12.39 1.02
C GLY A 162 -10.08 11.34 0.14
N PRO A 163 -8.87 11.59 -0.35
CA PRO A 163 -8.10 10.62 -1.14
C PRO A 163 -7.80 9.33 -0.36
N TYR A 164 -7.48 9.45 0.93
CA TYR A 164 -7.25 8.30 1.81
C TYR A 164 -8.49 7.41 1.90
N VAL A 165 -9.64 7.99 2.23
CA VAL A 165 -10.92 7.28 2.38
C VAL A 165 -11.37 6.66 1.05
N ALA A 166 -11.28 7.42 -0.05
CA ALA A 166 -11.66 6.95 -1.37
C ALA A 166 -10.86 5.71 -1.79
N LEU A 167 -9.54 5.72 -1.57
CA LEU A 167 -8.67 4.59 -1.90
C LEU A 167 -9.01 3.34 -1.09
N ARG A 168 -9.35 3.46 0.20
CA ARG A 168 -9.71 2.31 1.06
C ARG A 168 -11.10 1.77 0.71
N ARG A 169 -12.06 2.64 0.42
CA ARG A 169 -13.37 2.22 -0.09
C ARG A 169 -13.27 1.49 -1.43
N PHE A 170 -12.40 1.98 -2.32
CA PHE A 170 -12.07 1.27 -3.55
C PHE A 170 -11.49 -0.12 -3.26
N GLY A 171 -10.48 -0.23 -2.38
CA GLY A 171 -9.90 -1.52 -1.99
C GLY A 171 -10.92 -2.46 -1.34
N GLU A 172 -11.85 -1.93 -0.54
CA GLU A 172 -12.92 -2.72 0.06
C GLU A 172 -13.93 -3.22 -0.99
N CYS A 173 -14.29 -2.39 -1.97
CA CYS A 173 -15.10 -2.82 -3.10
C CYS A 173 -14.43 -3.99 -3.84
N VAL A 174 -13.15 -3.88 -4.14
CA VAL A 174 -12.38 -4.94 -4.81
C VAL A 174 -12.36 -6.22 -3.97
N ALA A 175 -12.08 -6.12 -2.67
CA ALA A 175 -12.05 -7.27 -1.77
C ALA A 175 -13.42 -7.96 -1.64
N ARG A 176 -14.51 -7.18 -1.63
CA ARG A 176 -15.88 -7.73 -1.60
C ARG A 176 -16.30 -8.34 -2.92
N SER A 177 -15.82 -7.82 -4.05
CA SER A 177 -16.10 -8.37 -5.37
C SER A 177 -15.45 -9.74 -5.58
N ASN A 178 -14.21 -9.93 -5.09
CA ASN A 178 -13.51 -11.21 -5.16
C ASN A 178 -12.46 -11.33 -4.05
N LEU A 179 -12.88 -11.89 -2.92
CA LEU A 179 -12.02 -12.05 -1.75
C LEU A 179 -10.80 -12.93 -1.99
N ASP A 180 -10.96 -14.03 -2.73
CA ASP A 180 -9.88 -15.00 -2.94
C ASP A 180 -8.76 -14.38 -3.79
N VAL A 181 -9.13 -13.62 -4.82
CA VAL A 181 -8.16 -12.91 -5.67
C VAL A 181 -7.48 -11.78 -4.91
N ALA A 182 -8.23 -10.99 -4.10
CA ALA A 182 -7.66 -9.95 -3.26
C ALA A 182 -6.68 -10.55 -2.23
N HIS A 183 -7.05 -11.68 -1.62
CA HIS A 183 -6.19 -12.42 -0.70
C HIS A 183 -4.92 -12.93 -1.41
N ALA A 184 -5.06 -13.58 -2.57
CA ALA A 184 -3.92 -14.09 -3.33
C ALA A 184 -2.91 -12.97 -3.67
N LEU A 185 -3.41 -11.77 -4.04
CA LEU A 185 -2.56 -10.62 -4.28
C LEU A 185 -1.85 -10.13 -3.01
N ALA A 186 -2.58 -10.03 -1.90
CA ALA A 186 -2.03 -9.53 -0.63
C ALA A 186 -0.90 -10.45 -0.09
N ILE A 187 -1.01 -11.78 -0.24
CA ILE A 187 -0.02 -12.73 0.27
C ILE A 187 1.12 -13.02 -0.72
N SER A 188 1.00 -12.67 -2.00
CA SER A 188 2.02 -12.95 -3.01
C SER A 188 3.33 -12.22 -2.73
N ASP A 189 4.44 -12.82 -3.11
CA ASP A 189 5.75 -12.16 -3.03
C ASP A 189 5.92 -11.15 -4.18
N ILE A 190 6.58 -10.02 -3.90
CA ILE A 190 6.84 -8.96 -4.88
C ILE A 190 7.60 -9.52 -6.09
N ALA A 191 7.17 -9.15 -7.28
CA ALA A 191 7.73 -9.54 -8.57
C ALA A 191 7.66 -11.06 -8.86
N SER A 192 6.91 -11.82 -8.09
CA SER A 192 6.70 -13.25 -8.36
C SER A 192 5.68 -13.48 -9.48
N ASN A 193 5.73 -14.67 -10.08
CA ASN A 193 4.69 -15.11 -11.02
C ASN A 193 3.30 -15.17 -10.36
N ALA A 194 3.24 -15.44 -9.05
CA ALA A 194 2.00 -15.44 -8.28
C ALA A 194 1.43 -14.01 -8.19
N GLU A 195 2.27 -13.01 -7.91
CA GLU A 195 1.84 -11.61 -7.93
C GLU A 195 1.33 -11.19 -9.30
N THR A 196 2.04 -11.54 -10.38
CA THR A 196 1.63 -11.20 -11.75
C THR A 196 0.27 -11.79 -12.09
N ARG A 197 0.04 -13.07 -11.78
CA ARG A 197 -1.26 -13.72 -11.99
C ARG A 197 -2.36 -13.03 -11.17
N ALA A 198 -2.12 -12.82 -9.88
CA ALA A 198 -3.11 -12.19 -9.01
C ALA A 198 -3.47 -10.76 -9.47
N PHE A 199 -2.52 -10.00 -10.04
CA PHE A 199 -2.83 -8.70 -10.66
C PHE A 199 -3.69 -8.84 -11.90
N THR A 200 -3.45 -9.84 -12.74
CA THR A 200 -4.31 -10.12 -13.91
C THR A 200 -5.73 -10.46 -13.45
N ASP A 201 -5.84 -11.34 -12.47
CA ASP A 201 -7.14 -11.81 -11.95
C ASP A 201 -7.94 -10.70 -11.27
N VAL A 202 -7.27 -9.77 -10.55
CA VAL A 202 -7.93 -8.66 -9.87
C VAL A 202 -8.35 -7.54 -10.82
N SER A 203 -7.80 -7.48 -12.04
CA SER A 203 -8.03 -6.36 -12.98
C SER A 203 -9.50 -6.16 -13.33
N SER A 204 -10.28 -7.23 -13.45
CA SER A 204 -11.73 -7.17 -13.69
C SER A 204 -12.47 -6.51 -12.51
N ALA A 205 -12.11 -6.84 -11.29
CA ALA A 205 -12.70 -6.23 -10.09
C ALA A 205 -12.30 -4.75 -9.93
N LEU A 206 -11.07 -4.37 -10.36
CA LEU A 206 -10.64 -2.97 -10.33
C LEU A 206 -11.55 -2.09 -11.20
N SER A 207 -11.91 -2.55 -12.39
CA SER A 207 -12.74 -1.76 -13.33
C SER A 207 -14.16 -1.51 -12.80
N VAL A 208 -14.73 -2.44 -12.05
CA VAL A 208 -16.06 -2.31 -11.45
C VAL A 208 -16.07 -1.34 -10.26
N CYS A 209 -14.94 -1.22 -9.56
CA CYS A 209 -14.84 -0.44 -8.33
C CYS A 209 -14.33 1.00 -8.53
N VAL A 210 -13.96 1.37 -9.76
CA VAL A 210 -13.62 2.76 -10.09
C VAL A 210 -14.87 3.53 -10.47
N ASP A 211 -15.12 4.67 -9.82
CA ASP A 211 -16.24 5.53 -10.16
C ASP A 211 -16.18 5.98 -11.62
N VAL A 212 -17.31 5.90 -12.30
CA VAL A 212 -17.43 6.33 -13.70
C VAL A 212 -17.05 7.82 -13.82
N GLY A 213 -16.14 8.12 -14.75
CA GLY A 213 -15.65 9.48 -15.02
C GLY A 213 -14.46 9.93 -14.17
N ARG A 214 -13.96 9.09 -13.27
CA ARG A 214 -12.71 9.36 -12.54
C ARG A 214 -11.53 8.62 -13.17
N SER A 215 -10.46 9.36 -13.48
CA SER A 215 -9.19 8.75 -13.85
C SER A 215 -8.34 8.57 -12.59
N VAL A 216 -8.03 7.33 -12.24
CA VAL A 216 -7.18 6.98 -11.09
C VAL A 216 -5.95 6.25 -11.60
N MET A 217 -4.76 6.75 -11.25
CA MET A 217 -3.52 6.03 -11.55
C MET A 217 -3.30 4.95 -10.51
N LEU A 218 -3.58 3.70 -10.86
CA LEU A 218 -3.39 2.54 -9.99
C LEU A 218 -2.03 1.90 -10.27
N THR A 219 -1.07 2.08 -9.38
CA THR A 219 0.20 1.33 -9.43
C THR A 219 0.05 -0.03 -8.74
N LYS A 220 0.90 -0.99 -9.11
CA LYS A 220 0.95 -2.31 -8.43
C LYS A 220 1.15 -2.17 -6.92
N GLU A 221 2.00 -1.23 -6.51
CA GLU A 221 2.25 -0.92 -5.11
C GLU A 221 0.98 -0.45 -4.41
N LEU A 222 0.32 0.56 -4.96
CA LEU A 222 -0.88 1.16 -4.38
C LEU A 222 -2.00 0.12 -4.20
N VAL A 223 -2.27 -0.68 -5.22
CA VAL A 223 -3.31 -1.71 -5.18
C VAL A 223 -2.98 -2.76 -4.12
N LYS A 224 -1.76 -3.32 -4.14
CA LYS A 224 -1.35 -4.35 -3.19
C LYS A 224 -1.40 -3.85 -1.75
N TYR A 225 -0.87 -2.65 -1.48
CA TYR A 225 -0.85 -2.07 -0.13
C TYR A 225 -2.26 -1.78 0.38
N THR A 226 -3.12 -1.22 -0.48
CA THR A 226 -4.51 -0.95 -0.13
C THR A 226 -5.29 -2.22 0.18
N LEU A 227 -5.18 -3.26 -0.64
CA LEU A 227 -5.84 -4.53 -0.40
C LEU A 227 -5.32 -5.21 0.88
N SER A 228 -4.01 -5.17 1.11
CA SER A 228 -3.43 -5.72 2.35
C SER A 228 -3.92 -4.99 3.60
N GLU A 229 -4.05 -3.66 3.55
CA GLU A 229 -4.61 -2.87 4.64
C GLU A 229 -6.08 -3.23 4.90
N VAL A 230 -6.90 -3.23 3.86
CA VAL A 230 -8.33 -3.56 3.96
C VAL A 230 -8.54 -4.94 4.57
N LEU A 231 -7.88 -5.94 4.01
CA LEU A 231 -7.98 -7.33 4.50
C LEU A 231 -7.48 -7.49 5.94
N TYR A 232 -6.37 -6.84 6.30
CA TYR A 232 -5.84 -6.86 7.66
C TYR A 232 -6.80 -6.24 8.67
N ARG A 233 -7.40 -5.09 8.32
CA ARG A 233 -8.37 -4.41 9.20
C ARG A 233 -9.62 -5.23 9.42
N HIS A 234 -10.19 -5.83 8.36
CA HIS A 234 -11.30 -6.77 8.50
C HIS A 234 -10.94 -7.95 9.40
N ALA A 235 -9.78 -8.56 9.16
CA ALA A 235 -9.31 -9.70 9.93
C ALA A 235 -9.15 -9.41 11.43
N THR A 236 -8.56 -8.25 11.75
CA THR A 236 -8.34 -7.85 13.15
C THR A 236 -9.64 -7.53 13.88
N GLN A 237 -10.61 -6.91 13.20
CA GLN A 237 -11.93 -6.64 13.81
C GLN A 237 -12.75 -7.93 13.97
N LEU A 238 -12.69 -8.85 13.00
CA LEU A 238 -13.30 -10.18 13.14
C LEU A 238 -12.72 -10.97 14.33
N ALA A 239 -11.40 -10.90 14.53
CA ALA A 239 -10.76 -11.55 15.68
C ALA A 239 -11.22 -10.93 17.00
N ALA A 240 -11.31 -9.59 17.07
CA ALA A 240 -11.79 -8.88 18.26
C ALA A 240 -13.24 -9.23 18.60
N SER A 241 -14.14 -9.33 17.61
CA SER A 241 -15.55 -9.67 17.81
C SER A 241 -15.76 -11.11 18.32
N LYS A 242 -14.85 -12.04 17.95
CA LYS A 242 -14.90 -13.44 18.42
C LYS A 242 -14.35 -13.61 19.82
N GLY A 243 -13.42 -12.75 20.25
CA GLY A 243 -12.84 -12.79 21.59
C GLY A 243 -13.71 -12.15 22.69
N GLN A 244 -14.84 -11.52 22.31
CA GLN A 244 -15.80 -10.89 23.22
C GLN A 244 -17.00 -11.78 23.55
N LYS A 245 -17.07 -12.99 23.02
CA LYS A 245 -18.07 -14.00 23.31
C LYS A 245 -17.50 -15.07 24.26
#